data_adcb2f567006f794e57e9cb7b03d301b
#
_entry.id   adcb2f567006f794e57e9cb7b03d301b
#
_cell.length_a   1.000
_cell.length_b   1.000
_cell.length_c   1.000
_cell.angle_alpha   90.00
_cell.angle_beta   90.00
_cell.angle_gamma   90.00
#
_symmetry.space_group_name_H-M   'P 1'
#
loop_
_entity.id
_entity.type
_entity.pdbx_description
1 polymer ?
#
loop_
_entity_poly.entity_id
_entity_poly.type
_entity_poly.pdbx_seq_one_letter_code
_entity_poly.pdbx_strand_id
1 'polypeptide(L)'
;APNLTTIEAGKLTIGTDTPAYPPYFEDDDPSNGKGFESAVAYAVAKGLGFDVKDVVWQVVPFNSSYAPGDKTFDFDVNQISITPERQKVVDFSDGYYTVNQAVIALKKSPIAKATSLAELQGANLGAQVGTTSLDFIQSVVKPSAKPQVFNDTNDAKSAMKNGQLDGLVVDLPTAYYITAAEIPEAKIIGQFKAQEGGEQFGLLFQKGNPLVTCVNKVLGDLKASGELQQIQDQWLAGTAAPYFTE
;
A
#
# COMPACT_ATOMS: atom_id res chain seq x y z
N ALA A 1 3.15 28.11 -8.00
CA ALA A 1 2.14 27.12 -8.32
C ALA A 1 0.99 27.80 -9.07
N PRO A 2 0.44 27.24 -10.15
CA PRO A 2 -0.73 27.76 -10.81
C PRO A 2 -1.92 27.72 -9.85
N ASN A 3 -3.01 28.45 -10.14
CA ASN A 3 -4.24 28.62 -9.36
C ASN A 3 -4.94 27.31 -8.96
N LEU A 4 -4.24 26.43 -8.24
CA LEU A 4 -4.79 25.21 -7.66
C LEU A 4 -5.40 25.54 -6.30
N THR A 5 -6.60 25.04 -6.06
CA THR A 5 -7.23 25.13 -4.74
C THR A 5 -6.66 24.01 -3.87
N THR A 6 -5.87 24.37 -2.85
CA THR A 6 -5.28 23.48 -1.87
C THR A 6 -5.76 23.85 -0.46
N ILE A 7 -5.57 22.95 0.51
CA ILE A 7 -5.92 23.19 1.94
C ILE A 7 -5.27 24.46 2.46
N GLU A 8 -3.97 24.63 2.16
CA GLU A 8 -3.23 25.85 2.48
C GLU A 8 -2.74 26.49 1.18
N ALA A 9 -3.07 27.76 0.98
CA ALA A 9 -2.73 28.47 -0.25
C ALA A 9 -1.22 28.48 -0.49
N GLY A 10 -0.78 27.99 -1.67
CA GLY A 10 0.63 27.92 -2.05
C GLY A 10 1.39 26.74 -1.46
N LYS A 11 0.74 25.86 -0.71
CA LYS A 11 1.29 24.62 -0.18
C LYS A 11 0.53 23.40 -0.73
N LEU A 12 1.19 22.26 -0.71
CA LEU A 12 0.58 20.97 -1.01
C LEU A 12 0.69 20.10 0.24
N THR A 13 -0.45 19.85 0.88
CA THR A 13 -0.51 19.03 2.10
C THR A 13 -0.77 17.58 1.74
N ILE A 14 0.19 16.71 2.05
CA ILE A 14 0.14 15.28 1.72
C ILE A 14 -0.01 14.47 3.00
N GLY A 15 -1.01 13.61 3.05
CA GLY A 15 -1.25 12.67 4.15
C GLY A 15 -0.50 11.35 3.95
N THR A 16 -0.02 10.78 5.04
CA THR A 16 0.41 9.38 5.16
C THR A 16 0.38 8.94 6.62
N ASP A 17 0.40 7.63 6.90
CA ASP A 17 0.38 7.12 8.27
C ASP A 17 1.78 7.15 8.93
N THR A 18 1.84 6.86 10.21
CA THR A 18 3.05 6.58 10.96
C THR A 18 2.88 5.27 11.76
N PRO A 19 3.85 4.33 11.72
CA PRO A 19 5.09 4.42 10.95
C PRO A 19 4.88 4.33 9.44
N ALA A 20 5.66 5.12 8.67
CA ALA A 20 5.69 5.08 7.22
C ALA A 20 6.62 3.94 6.77
N TYR A 21 6.05 2.88 6.22
CA TYR A 21 6.76 1.62 6.00
C TYR A 21 7.64 1.60 4.73
N PRO A 22 8.85 1.01 4.82
CA PRO A 22 9.61 0.62 3.63
C PRO A 22 8.90 -0.53 2.86
N PRO A 23 9.09 -0.63 1.55
CA PRO A 23 9.94 0.17 0.67
C PRO A 23 9.27 1.43 0.12
N TYR A 24 8.11 1.79 0.64
CA TYR A 24 7.33 2.95 0.18
C TYR A 24 7.88 4.26 0.73
N PHE A 25 8.36 4.22 1.95
CA PHE A 25 9.04 5.32 2.66
C PHE A 25 10.28 4.75 3.36
N GLU A 26 11.35 5.54 3.45
CA GLU A 26 12.56 5.15 4.17
C GLU A 26 12.71 5.97 5.45
N ASP A 27 13.33 5.36 6.46
CA ASP A 27 13.66 5.99 7.75
C ASP A 27 12.43 6.51 8.53
N ASP A 28 11.22 6.01 8.28
CA ASP A 28 9.95 6.54 8.83
C ASP A 28 9.81 8.07 8.61
N ASP A 29 10.36 8.56 7.50
CA ASP A 29 10.33 9.99 7.13
C ASP A 29 9.81 10.16 5.70
N PRO A 30 8.52 10.47 5.52
CA PRO A 30 7.94 10.66 4.20
C PRO A 30 8.50 11.89 3.46
N SER A 31 9.12 12.83 4.20
CA SER A 31 9.60 14.09 3.65
C SER A 31 10.99 14.00 3.01
N ASN A 32 11.71 12.89 3.19
CA ASN A 32 13.09 12.75 2.75
C ASN A 32 13.24 12.43 1.23
N GLY A 33 12.12 12.18 0.52
CA GLY A 33 12.12 11.85 -0.91
C GLY A 33 12.57 10.42 -1.23
N LYS A 34 12.77 9.58 -0.20
CA LYS A 34 13.22 8.19 -0.35
C LYS A 34 12.08 7.21 -0.13
N GLY A 35 12.08 6.14 -0.91
CA GLY A 35 11.02 5.15 -0.97
C GLY A 35 10.05 5.44 -2.10
N PHE A 36 9.32 4.41 -2.51
CA PHE A 36 8.48 4.46 -3.71
C PHE A 36 7.43 5.57 -3.65
N GLU A 37 6.64 5.63 -2.58
CA GLU A 37 5.54 6.59 -2.49
C GLU A 37 6.01 8.00 -2.13
N SER A 38 7.08 8.16 -1.35
CA SER A 38 7.70 9.47 -1.16
C SER A 38 8.17 10.05 -2.50
N ALA A 39 8.84 9.24 -3.34
CA ALA A 39 9.28 9.66 -4.66
C ALA A 39 8.11 9.98 -5.60
N VAL A 40 7.06 9.16 -5.61
CA VAL A 40 5.84 9.42 -6.40
C VAL A 40 5.18 10.73 -5.96
N ALA A 41 5.04 10.95 -4.65
CA ALA A 41 4.43 12.16 -4.10
C ALA A 41 5.18 13.43 -4.53
N TYR A 42 6.51 13.42 -4.46
CA TYR A 42 7.32 14.56 -4.93
C TYR A 42 7.32 14.73 -6.45
N ALA A 43 7.27 13.65 -7.22
CA ALA A 43 7.11 13.74 -8.68
C ALA A 43 5.75 14.37 -9.05
N VAL A 44 4.68 13.99 -8.35
CA VAL A 44 3.36 14.60 -8.52
C VAL A 44 3.38 16.08 -8.10
N ALA A 45 3.95 16.41 -6.93
CA ALA A 45 4.07 17.79 -6.46
C ALA A 45 4.79 18.69 -7.48
N LYS A 46 5.93 18.20 -8.01
CA LYS A 46 6.69 18.89 -9.06
C LYS A 46 5.87 19.08 -10.34
N GLY A 47 5.15 18.04 -10.78
CA GLY A 47 4.28 18.12 -11.96
C GLY A 47 3.12 19.09 -11.79
N LEU A 48 2.64 19.28 -10.56
CA LEU A 48 1.64 20.30 -10.20
C LEU A 48 2.25 21.71 -10.05
N GLY A 49 3.58 21.87 -10.10
CA GLY A 49 4.29 23.13 -10.00
C GLY A 49 4.63 23.57 -8.56
N PHE A 50 4.64 22.65 -7.60
CA PHE A 50 5.13 22.92 -6.24
C PHE A 50 6.62 22.61 -6.11
N ASP A 51 7.36 23.47 -5.40
CA ASP A 51 8.71 23.17 -4.95
C ASP A 51 8.67 22.23 -3.73
N VAL A 52 9.75 21.50 -3.50
CA VAL A 52 9.88 20.60 -2.33
C VAL A 52 9.59 21.31 -0.99
N LYS A 53 10.03 22.57 -0.85
CA LYS A 53 9.78 23.40 0.35
C LYS A 53 8.31 23.75 0.59
N ASP A 54 7.47 23.60 -0.44
CA ASP A 54 6.05 23.91 -0.40
C ASP A 54 5.18 22.66 -0.18
N VAL A 55 5.81 21.48 -0.05
CA VAL A 55 5.16 20.23 0.35
C VAL A 55 5.16 20.15 1.87
N VAL A 56 3.97 19.90 2.42
CA VAL A 56 3.75 19.71 3.87
C VAL A 56 3.24 18.29 4.09
N TRP A 57 3.91 17.52 4.94
CA TRP A 57 3.46 16.19 5.30
C TRP A 57 2.64 16.21 6.57
N GLN A 58 1.56 15.44 6.59
CA GLN A 58 0.66 15.30 7.72
C GLN A 58 0.44 13.82 8.05
N VAL A 59 0.50 13.48 9.34
CA VAL A 59 0.15 12.13 9.80
C VAL A 59 -1.36 11.94 9.71
N VAL A 60 -1.76 10.93 8.95
CA VAL A 60 -3.15 10.51 8.76
C VAL A 60 -3.22 8.99 8.96
N PRO A 61 -3.83 8.51 10.06
CA PRO A 61 -3.98 7.07 10.26
C PRO A 61 -4.70 6.40 9.09
N PHE A 62 -4.21 5.24 8.66
CA PHE A 62 -4.68 4.53 7.46
C PHE A 62 -6.21 4.46 7.36
N ASN A 63 -6.88 3.98 8.43
CA ASN A 63 -8.34 3.85 8.43
C ASN A 63 -9.07 5.21 8.43
N SER A 64 -8.42 6.29 8.83
CA SER A 64 -8.99 7.64 8.81
C SER A 64 -8.94 8.27 7.42
N SER A 65 -7.97 7.87 6.59
CA SER A 65 -7.80 8.45 5.25
C SER A 65 -9.04 8.26 4.38
N TYR A 66 -9.63 7.06 4.38
CA TYR A 66 -10.83 6.74 3.58
C TYR A 66 -12.15 6.83 4.38
N ALA A 67 -12.14 7.36 5.61
CA ALA A 67 -13.39 7.68 6.32
C ALA A 67 -14.17 8.77 5.57
N PRO A 68 -15.52 8.76 5.59
CA PRO A 68 -16.30 9.82 4.95
C PRO A 68 -16.09 11.18 5.64
N GLY A 69 -16.31 12.28 4.88
CA GLY A 69 -16.23 13.65 5.40
C GLY A 69 -15.02 14.43 4.90
N ASP A 70 -14.88 15.64 5.45
CA ASP A 70 -13.83 16.58 5.05
C ASP A 70 -12.44 16.06 5.42
N LYS A 71 -11.46 16.37 4.55
CA LYS A 71 -10.06 16.01 4.74
C LYS A 71 -9.23 17.22 5.09
N THR A 72 -8.16 16.98 5.83
CA THR A 72 -7.18 18.00 6.23
C THR A 72 -5.93 17.98 5.35
N PHE A 73 -5.97 17.23 4.25
CA PHE A 73 -4.89 17.05 3.29
C PHE A 73 -5.41 17.24 1.85
N ASP A 74 -4.53 17.57 0.94
CA ASP A 74 -4.85 17.70 -0.49
C ASP A 74 -4.98 16.32 -1.14
N PHE A 75 -4.08 15.41 -0.81
CA PHE A 75 -4.22 13.97 -1.09
C PHE A 75 -3.46 13.15 -0.05
N ASP A 76 -3.83 11.88 0.08
CA ASP A 76 -3.14 10.89 0.92
C ASP A 76 -2.46 9.84 0.07
N VAL A 77 -1.26 9.40 0.48
CA VAL A 77 -0.47 8.35 -0.18
C VAL A 77 0.03 7.37 0.87
N ASN A 78 -0.52 6.15 0.86
CA ASN A 78 -0.25 5.16 1.92
C ASN A 78 -0.68 3.76 1.49
N GLN A 79 -0.19 3.26 0.36
CA GLN A 79 -0.55 1.95 -0.21
C GLN A 79 -2.07 1.73 -0.25
N ILE A 80 -2.82 2.78 -0.62
CA ILE A 80 -4.28 2.73 -0.56
C ILE A 80 -4.83 2.15 -1.85
N SER A 81 -5.32 0.92 -1.78
CA SER A 81 -5.96 0.27 -2.92
C SER A 81 -7.29 0.93 -3.26
N ILE A 82 -7.50 1.17 -4.55
CA ILE A 82 -8.75 1.66 -5.10
C ILE A 82 -9.76 0.52 -5.01
N THR A 83 -10.83 0.71 -4.23
CA THR A 83 -11.94 -0.25 -4.14
C THR A 83 -13.28 0.44 -4.37
N PRO A 84 -14.31 -0.29 -4.89
CA PRO A 84 -15.65 0.29 -5.06
C PRO A 84 -16.25 0.81 -3.76
N GLU A 85 -15.96 0.16 -2.62
CA GLU A 85 -16.43 0.56 -1.31
C GLU A 85 -15.83 1.91 -0.89
N ARG A 86 -14.52 2.07 -1.02
CA ARG A 86 -13.83 3.32 -0.71
C ARG A 86 -14.26 4.45 -1.64
N GLN A 87 -14.44 4.16 -2.93
CA GLN A 87 -14.90 5.15 -3.93
C GLN A 87 -16.31 5.71 -3.66
N LYS A 88 -17.12 5.07 -2.82
CA LYS A 88 -18.40 5.64 -2.40
C LYS A 88 -18.25 6.91 -1.57
N VAL A 89 -17.19 7.02 -0.80
CA VAL A 89 -17.01 8.06 0.23
C VAL A 89 -15.79 8.96 0.01
N VAL A 90 -14.83 8.56 -0.82
CA VAL A 90 -13.64 9.32 -1.20
C VAL A 90 -13.42 9.24 -2.70
N ASP A 91 -12.57 10.10 -3.25
CA ASP A 91 -12.11 9.99 -4.63
C ASP A 91 -10.67 9.50 -4.68
N PHE A 92 -10.29 8.93 -5.81
CA PHE A 92 -8.94 8.46 -6.11
C PHE A 92 -8.43 9.06 -7.40
N SER A 93 -7.12 9.17 -7.50
CA SER A 93 -6.44 9.32 -8.77
C SER A 93 -6.57 8.05 -9.61
N ASP A 94 -6.11 8.12 -10.86
CA ASP A 94 -5.73 6.92 -11.61
C ASP A 94 -4.69 6.11 -10.83
N GLY A 95 -4.72 4.79 -10.96
CA GLY A 95 -3.76 3.92 -10.28
C GLY A 95 -2.33 4.25 -10.69
N TYR A 96 -1.43 4.36 -9.72
CA TYR A 96 0.01 4.59 -9.97
C TYR A 96 0.85 3.32 -9.81
N TYR A 97 0.31 2.27 -9.21
CA TYR A 97 0.96 0.97 -9.04
C TYR A 97 -0.06 -0.16 -9.06
N THR A 98 0.28 -1.27 -9.72
CA THR A 98 -0.52 -2.52 -9.66
C THR A 98 0.14 -3.48 -8.69
N VAL A 99 -0.59 -3.92 -7.69
CA VAL A 99 -0.09 -4.74 -6.58
C VAL A 99 -0.78 -6.10 -6.56
N ASN A 100 -0.03 -7.13 -6.13
CA ASN A 100 -0.58 -8.43 -5.74
C ASN A 100 -0.48 -8.60 -4.23
N GLN A 101 -1.41 -9.34 -3.65
CA GLN A 101 -1.35 -9.78 -2.27
C GLN A 101 -0.46 -11.02 -2.15
N ALA A 102 0.30 -11.13 -1.07
CA ALA A 102 1.21 -12.25 -0.82
C ALA A 102 1.10 -12.77 0.61
N VAL A 103 1.44 -14.02 0.78
CA VAL A 103 1.57 -14.64 2.11
C VAL A 103 3.04 -14.80 2.44
N ILE A 104 3.44 -14.28 3.61
CA ILE A 104 4.72 -14.58 4.22
C ILE A 104 4.53 -15.48 5.43
N ALA A 105 5.49 -16.37 5.67
CA ALA A 105 5.49 -17.26 6.82
C ALA A 105 6.92 -17.53 7.29
N LEU A 106 7.07 -17.88 8.56
CA LEU A 106 8.36 -18.39 9.04
C LEU A 106 8.73 -19.67 8.29
N LYS A 107 10.00 -19.88 8.00
CA LYS A 107 10.51 -21.08 7.31
C LYS A 107 10.14 -22.38 8.03
N LYS A 108 9.88 -22.31 9.35
CA LYS A 108 9.42 -23.41 10.21
C LYS A 108 7.89 -23.52 10.35
N SER A 109 7.13 -22.60 9.75
CA SER A 109 5.66 -22.59 9.82
C SER A 109 5.08 -23.86 9.17
N PRO A 110 3.92 -24.35 9.67
CA PRO A 110 3.20 -25.47 9.03
C PRO A 110 2.89 -25.23 7.55
N ILE A 111 2.65 -23.97 7.17
CA ILE A 111 2.31 -23.58 5.78
C ILE A 111 3.53 -23.19 4.93
N ALA A 112 4.76 -23.37 5.45
CA ALA A 112 5.97 -22.93 4.75
C ALA A 112 6.18 -23.59 3.37
N LYS A 113 5.49 -24.67 3.08
CA LYS A 113 5.56 -25.40 1.79
C LYS A 113 4.25 -25.36 1.02
N ALA A 114 3.25 -24.60 1.49
CA ALA A 114 1.97 -24.48 0.81
C ALA A 114 2.14 -23.87 -0.59
N THR A 115 1.43 -24.43 -1.56
CA THR A 115 1.46 -24.03 -2.97
C THR A 115 0.06 -23.76 -3.53
N SER A 116 -0.98 -24.09 -2.76
CA SER A 116 -2.38 -23.93 -3.15
C SER A 116 -3.18 -23.19 -2.08
N LEU A 117 -4.30 -22.62 -2.49
CA LEU A 117 -5.26 -21.99 -1.57
C LEU A 117 -5.85 -23.01 -0.59
N ALA A 118 -6.08 -24.24 -1.06
CA ALA A 118 -6.61 -25.30 -0.22
C ALA A 118 -5.70 -25.62 1.00
N GLU A 119 -4.37 -25.55 0.81
CA GLU A 119 -3.40 -25.77 1.89
C GLU A 119 -3.36 -24.63 2.91
N LEU A 120 -3.91 -23.45 2.58
CA LEU A 120 -4.01 -22.32 3.49
C LEU A 120 -5.32 -22.33 4.31
N GLN A 121 -6.31 -23.14 3.97
CA GLN A 121 -7.62 -23.13 4.64
C GLN A 121 -7.56 -23.54 6.11
N GLY A 122 -6.58 -24.34 6.50
CA GLY A 122 -6.35 -24.73 7.90
C GLY A 122 -5.45 -23.78 8.67
N ALA A 123 -4.90 -22.76 8.02
CA ALA A 123 -3.88 -21.89 8.58
C ALA A 123 -4.47 -20.78 9.47
N ASN A 124 -3.72 -20.43 10.50
CA ASN A 124 -3.96 -19.25 11.32
C ASN A 124 -3.30 -18.04 10.65
N LEU A 125 -4.07 -17.32 9.83
CA LEU A 125 -3.61 -16.17 9.07
C LEU A 125 -3.99 -14.85 9.75
N GLY A 126 -3.18 -13.82 9.51
CA GLY A 126 -3.45 -12.48 10.02
C GLY A 126 -3.13 -11.38 9.00
N ALA A 127 -3.71 -10.20 9.25
CA ALA A 127 -3.45 -8.97 8.50
C ALA A 127 -3.84 -7.74 9.35
N GLN A 128 -3.44 -6.56 8.89
CA GLN A 128 -3.86 -5.29 9.48
C GLN A 128 -5.34 -5.02 9.18
N VAL A 129 -6.04 -4.43 10.14
CA VAL A 129 -7.44 -4.02 10.01
C VAL A 129 -7.65 -3.05 8.85
N GLY A 130 -8.75 -3.22 8.12
CA GLY A 130 -9.16 -2.32 7.04
C GLY A 130 -8.34 -2.43 5.75
N THR A 131 -7.43 -3.39 5.65
CA THR A 131 -6.62 -3.64 4.45
C THR A 131 -7.31 -4.60 3.49
N THR A 132 -6.98 -4.49 2.22
CA THR A 132 -7.35 -5.49 1.19
C THR A 132 -6.70 -6.85 1.47
N SER A 133 -5.55 -6.88 2.16
CA SER A 133 -4.94 -8.12 2.64
C SER A 133 -5.87 -8.92 3.56
N LEU A 134 -6.56 -8.23 4.48
CA LEU A 134 -7.56 -8.88 5.34
C LEU A 134 -8.76 -9.37 4.52
N ASP A 135 -9.21 -8.57 3.56
CA ASP A 135 -10.31 -8.95 2.66
C ASP A 135 -9.94 -10.19 1.81
N PHE A 136 -8.69 -10.29 1.35
CA PHE A 136 -8.19 -11.48 0.64
C PHE A 136 -8.22 -12.74 1.51
N ILE A 137 -7.82 -12.65 2.78
CA ILE A 137 -7.95 -13.80 3.69
C ILE A 137 -9.41 -14.23 3.79
N GLN A 138 -10.33 -13.29 3.97
CA GLN A 138 -11.74 -13.58 4.23
C GLN A 138 -12.50 -14.03 2.98
N SER A 139 -12.18 -13.49 1.81
CA SER A 139 -12.97 -13.70 0.58
C SER A 139 -12.34 -14.69 -0.39
N VAL A 140 -11.02 -14.83 -0.41
CA VAL A 140 -10.29 -15.70 -1.34
C VAL A 140 -9.79 -16.96 -0.64
N VAL A 141 -9.01 -16.83 0.43
CA VAL A 141 -8.47 -18.00 1.17
C VAL A 141 -9.59 -18.72 1.92
N LYS A 142 -10.46 -17.97 2.60
CA LYS A 142 -11.59 -18.49 3.40
C LYS A 142 -11.15 -19.54 4.42
N PRO A 143 -10.19 -19.23 5.30
CA PRO A 143 -9.73 -20.20 6.27
C PRO A 143 -10.85 -20.63 7.21
N SER A 144 -10.76 -21.85 7.76
CA SER A 144 -11.73 -22.40 8.69
C SER A 144 -11.79 -21.63 10.02
N ALA A 145 -10.67 -21.06 10.45
CA ALA A 145 -10.59 -20.14 11.59
C ALA A 145 -10.73 -18.68 11.13
N LYS A 146 -11.28 -17.83 11.97
CA LYS A 146 -11.31 -16.39 11.70
C LYS A 146 -9.86 -15.85 11.65
N PRO A 147 -9.53 -15.00 10.66
CA PRO A 147 -8.21 -14.36 10.62
C PRO A 147 -7.98 -13.51 11.87
N GLN A 148 -6.74 -13.45 12.32
CA GLN A 148 -6.33 -12.52 13.36
C GLN A 148 -6.17 -11.12 12.77
N VAL A 149 -6.74 -10.13 13.45
CA VAL A 149 -6.77 -8.73 12.98
C VAL A 149 -5.92 -7.90 13.92
N PHE A 150 -5.00 -7.14 13.35
CA PHE A 150 -4.04 -6.29 14.07
C PHE A 150 -4.28 -4.81 13.76
N ASN A 151 -3.92 -3.94 14.68
CA ASN A 151 -4.06 -2.49 14.46
C ASN A 151 -3.09 -1.97 13.42
N ASP A 152 -1.88 -2.54 13.38
CA ASP A 152 -0.85 -2.22 12.40
C ASP A 152 -0.05 -3.47 11.96
N THR A 153 0.76 -3.30 10.93
CA THR A 153 1.58 -4.39 10.38
C THR A 153 2.73 -4.79 11.31
N ASN A 154 3.24 -3.92 12.19
CA ASN A 154 4.30 -4.27 13.15
C ASN A 154 3.80 -5.24 14.21
N ASP A 155 2.58 -5.05 14.70
CA ASP A 155 1.93 -5.98 15.62
C ASP A 155 1.74 -7.35 14.97
N ALA A 156 1.29 -7.38 13.71
CA ALA A 156 1.12 -8.61 12.96
C ALA A 156 2.45 -9.34 12.71
N LYS A 157 3.53 -8.61 12.36
CA LYS A 157 4.89 -9.15 12.25
C LYS A 157 5.37 -9.76 13.55
N SER A 158 5.13 -9.07 14.66
CA SER A 158 5.50 -9.55 16.01
C SER A 158 4.78 -10.85 16.36
N ALA A 159 3.47 -10.93 16.08
CA ALA A 159 2.66 -12.13 16.29
C ALA A 159 3.19 -13.32 15.45
N MET A 160 3.55 -13.09 14.17
CA MET A 160 4.14 -14.13 13.32
C MET A 160 5.50 -14.59 13.86
N LYS A 161 6.40 -13.67 14.26
CA LYS A 161 7.71 -14.03 14.86
C LYS A 161 7.56 -14.88 16.11
N ASN A 162 6.55 -14.61 16.91
CA ASN A 162 6.25 -15.34 18.16
C ASN A 162 5.49 -16.66 17.92
N GLY A 163 5.19 -17.02 16.66
CA GLY A 163 4.48 -18.25 16.32
C GLY A 163 2.98 -18.23 16.65
N GLN A 164 2.41 -17.05 16.82
CA GLN A 164 0.97 -16.86 17.03
C GLN A 164 0.18 -16.86 15.72
N LEU A 165 0.89 -16.64 14.58
CA LEU A 165 0.37 -16.78 13.23
C LEU A 165 1.17 -17.84 12.48
N ASP A 166 0.47 -18.60 11.62
CA ASP A 166 1.12 -19.44 10.62
C ASP A 166 1.61 -18.63 9.43
N GLY A 167 0.88 -17.56 9.08
CA GLY A 167 1.25 -16.64 8.01
C GLY A 167 0.61 -15.26 8.15
N LEU A 168 1.26 -14.29 7.52
CA LEU A 168 0.83 -12.90 7.42
C LEU A 168 0.57 -12.57 5.95
N VAL A 169 -0.56 -11.96 5.65
CA VAL A 169 -0.91 -11.48 4.30
C VAL A 169 -0.64 -9.98 4.23
N VAL A 170 0.13 -9.60 3.23
CA VAL A 170 0.54 -8.21 2.95
C VAL A 170 0.72 -8.02 1.44
N ASP A 171 0.84 -6.77 1.02
CA ASP A 171 1.23 -6.42 -0.34
C ASP A 171 2.60 -7.03 -0.70
N LEU A 172 2.75 -7.47 -1.93
CA LEU A 172 3.95 -8.16 -2.38
C LEU A 172 5.26 -7.36 -2.17
N PRO A 173 5.34 -6.05 -2.42
CA PRO A 173 6.55 -5.29 -2.10
C PRO A 173 6.86 -5.27 -0.60
N THR A 174 5.84 -5.15 0.25
CA THR A 174 5.97 -5.27 1.71
C THR A 174 6.49 -6.64 2.11
N ALA A 175 5.98 -7.70 1.48
CA ALA A 175 6.43 -9.07 1.71
C ALA A 175 7.93 -9.25 1.40
N TYR A 176 8.40 -8.67 0.31
CA TYR A 176 9.82 -8.68 -0.05
C TYR A 176 10.67 -7.96 0.97
N TYR A 177 10.27 -6.77 1.38
CA TYR A 177 11.03 -5.99 2.35
C TYR A 177 11.11 -6.72 3.70
N ILE A 178 9.98 -7.20 4.23
CA ILE A 178 9.92 -7.91 5.51
C ILE A 178 10.85 -9.14 5.48
N THR A 179 10.79 -9.95 4.43
CA THR A 179 11.57 -11.21 4.36
C THR A 179 13.05 -11.00 4.06
N ALA A 180 13.42 -9.89 3.40
CA ALA A 180 14.80 -9.57 3.07
C ALA A 180 15.53 -8.80 4.18
N ALA A 181 14.82 -7.84 4.83
CA ALA A 181 15.46 -6.89 5.73
C ALA A 181 15.07 -7.06 7.20
N GLU A 182 13.80 -7.42 7.50
CA GLU A 182 13.30 -7.38 8.88
C GLU A 182 13.23 -8.76 9.56
N ILE A 183 12.80 -9.79 8.82
CA ILE A 183 12.59 -11.15 9.35
C ILE A 183 13.23 -12.18 8.38
N PRO A 184 14.56 -12.35 8.41
CA PRO A 184 15.25 -13.30 7.53
C PRO A 184 14.84 -14.77 7.73
N GLU A 185 14.20 -15.09 8.86
CA GLU A 185 13.63 -16.41 9.15
C GLU A 185 12.30 -16.65 8.44
N ALA A 186 11.68 -15.60 7.91
CA ALA A 186 10.48 -15.70 7.08
C ALA A 186 10.83 -15.88 5.59
N LYS A 187 9.84 -16.24 4.83
CA LYS A 187 9.90 -16.28 3.37
C LYS A 187 8.53 -15.95 2.79
N ILE A 188 8.50 -15.48 1.55
CA ILE A 188 7.28 -15.41 0.77
C ILE A 188 6.95 -16.84 0.34
N ILE A 189 5.77 -17.36 0.73
CA ILE A 189 5.33 -18.69 0.32
C ILE A 189 4.57 -18.66 -1.00
N GLY A 190 3.89 -17.56 -1.30
CA GLY A 190 3.22 -17.36 -2.58
C GLY A 190 2.52 -16.03 -2.67
N GLN A 191 2.11 -15.67 -3.87
CA GLN A 191 1.25 -14.54 -4.17
C GLN A 191 -0.07 -15.00 -4.77
N PHE A 192 -1.10 -14.19 -4.60
CA PHE A 192 -2.40 -14.45 -5.20
C PHE A 192 -2.45 -13.93 -6.64
N LYS A 193 -3.20 -14.62 -7.50
CA LYS A 193 -3.49 -14.09 -8.84
C LYS A 193 -4.35 -12.84 -8.70
N ALA A 194 -3.96 -11.78 -9.40
CA ALA A 194 -4.78 -10.58 -9.48
C ALA A 194 -6.16 -10.94 -10.08
N GLN A 195 -7.21 -10.32 -9.53
CA GLN A 195 -8.52 -10.32 -10.18
C GLN A 195 -8.44 -9.52 -11.49
N GLU A 196 -9.47 -9.63 -12.33
CA GLU A 196 -9.53 -8.89 -13.59
C GLU A 196 -9.36 -7.38 -13.37
N GLY A 197 -8.38 -6.77 -14.05
CA GLY A 197 -7.98 -5.36 -13.85
C GLY A 197 -6.89 -5.13 -12.82
N GLY A 198 -6.57 -6.12 -11.97
CA GLY A 198 -5.57 -6.00 -10.90
C GLY A 198 -5.99 -5.07 -9.76
N GLU A 199 -5.36 -5.22 -8.61
CA GLU A 199 -5.47 -4.28 -7.49
C GLU A 199 -4.51 -3.12 -7.75
N GLN A 200 -4.98 -1.87 -7.61
CA GLN A 200 -4.17 -0.69 -7.88
C GLN A 200 -4.15 0.25 -6.69
N PHE A 201 -2.98 0.79 -6.38
CA PHE A 201 -2.86 1.93 -5.48
C PHE A 201 -3.24 3.22 -6.18
N GLY A 202 -4.01 4.07 -5.51
CA GLY A 202 -4.37 5.40 -5.96
C GLY A 202 -4.09 6.44 -4.88
N LEU A 203 -3.76 7.66 -5.30
CA LEU A 203 -3.74 8.80 -4.39
C LEU A 203 -5.18 9.11 -3.99
N LEU A 204 -5.43 9.27 -2.69
CA LEU A 204 -6.77 9.43 -2.13
C LEU A 204 -7.07 10.90 -1.88
N PHE A 205 -8.29 11.32 -2.20
CA PHE A 205 -8.78 12.69 -2.07
C PHE A 205 -10.11 12.74 -1.33
N GLN A 206 -10.43 13.91 -0.80
CA GLN A 206 -11.80 14.20 -0.39
C GLN A 206 -12.76 14.01 -1.57
N LYS A 207 -13.95 13.49 -1.29
CA LYS A 207 -14.99 13.31 -2.31
C LYS A 207 -15.32 14.62 -3.01
N GLY A 208 -15.28 14.62 -4.35
CA GLY A 208 -15.53 15.80 -5.19
C GLY A 208 -14.34 16.77 -5.30
N ASN A 209 -13.15 16.41 -4.89
CA ASN A 209 -11.98 17.28 -4.96
C ASN A 209 -11.53 17.49 -6.43
N PRO A 210 -11.51 18.74 -6.94
CA PRO A 210 -11.13 19.02 -8.33
C PRO A 210 -9.66 18.76 -8.64
N LEU A 211 -8.80 18.65 -7.62
CA LEU A 211 -7.38 18.39 -7.78
C LEU A 211 -7.11 17.02 -8.45
N VAL A 212 -8.02 16.06 -8.32
CA VAL A 212 -7.95 14.74 -8.95
C VAL A 212 -7.63 14.85 -10.45
N THR A 213 -8.31 15.74 -11.16
CA THR A 213 -8.10 15.92 -12.61
C THR A 213 -6.68 16.37 -12.93
N CYS A 214 -6.13 17.30 -12.13
CA CYS A 214 -4.78 17.81 -12.33
C CYS A 214 -3.73 16.73 -12.00
N VAL A 215 -3.96 15.98 -10.93
CA VAL A 215 -3.08 14.86 -10.52
C VAL A 215 -3.11 13.76 -11.57
N ASN A 216 -4.26 13.38 -12.10
CA ASN A 216 -4.35 12.37 -13.16
C ASN A 216 -3.59 12.78 -14.41
N LYS A 217 -3.65 14.07 -14.78
CA LYS A 217 -2.82 14.57 -15.89
C LYS A 217 -1.33 14.38 -15.60
N VAL A 218 -0.87 14.75 -14.41
CA VAL A 218 0.54 14.57 -14.01
C VAL A 218 0.93 13.09 -14.02
N LEU A 219 0.11 12.21 -13.44
CA LEU A 219 0.36 10.76 -13.46
C LEU A 219 0.43 10.22 -14.90
N GLY A 220 -0.43 10.71 -15.79
CA GLY A 220 -0.39 10.38 -17.22
C GLY A 220 0.92 10.80 -17.87
N ASP A 221 1.40 12.02 -17.58
CA ASP A 221 2.69 12.54 -18.08
C ASP A 221 3.87 11.72 -17.52
N LEU A 222 3.85 11.36 -16.22
CA LEU A 222 4.88 10.52 -15.58
C LEU A 222 4.91 9.09 -16.16
N LYS A 223 3.75 8.53 -16.49
CA LYS A 223 3.66 7.23 -17.19
C LYS A 223 4.21 7.32 -18.60
N ALA A 224 3.80 8.34 -19.36
CA ALA A 224 4.19 8.51 -20.75
C ALA A 224 5.69 8.78 -20.91
N SER A 225 6.31 9.51 -19.98
CA SER A 225 7.76 9.76 -19.94
C SER A 225 8.58 8.57 -19.48
N GLY A 226 7.96 7.57 -18.84
CA GLY A 226 8.64 6.45 -18.18
C GLY A 226 9.20 6.79 -16.79
N GLU A 227 9.01 8.01 -16.29
CA GLU A 227 9.53 8.44 -14.97
C GLU A 227 8.89 7.62 -13.83
N LEU A 228 7.58 7.34 -13.91
CA LEU A 228 6.90 6.50 -12.92
C LEU A 228 7.49 5.08 -12.87
N GLN A 229 7.82 4.49 -14.03
CA GLN A 229 8.47 3.19 -14.10
C GLN A 229 9.89 3.22 -13.51
N GLN A 230 10.66 4.27 -13.78
CA GLN A 230 12.00 4.44 -13.19
C GLN A 230 11.94 4.52 -11.66
N ILE A 231 10.97 5.26 -11.10
CA ILE A 231 10.75 5.33 -9.65
C ILE A 231 10.40 3.94 -9.11
N GLN A 232 9.51 3.21 -9.78
CA GLN A 232 9.15 1.85 -9.40
C GLN A 232 10.37 0.92 -9.42
N ASP A 233 11.15 0.92 -10.48
CA ASP A 233 12.33 0.06 -10.62
C ASP A 233 13.42 0.39 -9.59
N GLN A 234 13.51 1.64 -9.18
CA GLN A 234 14.48 2.08 -8.16
C GLN A 234 14.12 1.57 -6.77
N TRP A 235 12.84 1.56 -6.41
CA TRP A 235 12.41 1.34 -5.03
C TRP A 235 11.73 -0.01 -4.79
N LEU A 236 11.05 -0.57 -5.79
CA LEU A 236 10.31 -1.82 -5.68
C LEU A 236 11.04 -2.95 -6.42
N ALA A 237 12.09 -3.49 -5.79
CA ALA A 237 12.79 -4.65 -6.34
C ALA A 237 12.03 -5.93 -6.09
N GLY A 238 11.93 -6.78 -7.12
CA GLY A 238 11.49 -8.17 -6.99
C GLY A 238 9.96 -8.35 -7.05
N THR A 239 9.49 -9.04 -8.08
CA THR A 239 8.07 -9.40 -8.26
C THR A 239 7.87 -10.90 -8.52
N ALA A 240 8.91 -11.70 -8.41
CA ALA A 240 8.95 -13.09 -8.85
C ALA A 240 8.60 -14.11 -7.75
N ALA A 241 7.54 -13.88 -6.96
CA ALA A 241 7.02 -14.89 -6.06
C ALA A 241 6.14 -15.91 -6.81
N PRO A 242 6.10 -17.20 -6.40
CA PRO A 242 5.22 -18.18 -7.02
C PRO A 242 3.75 -17.82 -6.77
N TYR A 243 2.89 -18.09 -7.77
CA TYR A 243 1.45 -17.96 -7.58
C TYR A 243 0.88 -19.21 -6.89
N PHE A 244 -0.07 -18.98 -5.99
CA PHE A 244 -0.86 -20.08 -5.47
C PHE A 244 -1.73 -20.69 -6.57
N THR A 245 -1.84 -22.02 -6.56
CA THR A 245 -2.85 -22.75 -7.35
C THR A 245 -4.18 -22.77 -6.60
N GLU A 246 -5.28 -23.03 -7.33
CA GLU A 246 -6.61 -23.20 -6.75
C GLU A 246 -6.70 -24.42 -5.81
#